data_96967c192d900f976505168d217276a5
#
_entry.id   96967c192d900f976505168d217276a5
#
_cell.length_a   1.000
_cell.length_b   1.000
_cell.length_c   1.000
_cell.angle_alpha   90.00
_cell.angle_beta   90.00
_cell.angle_gamma   90.00
#
_symmetry.space_group_name_H-M   'P 1'
#
loop_
_entity.id
_entity.type
_entity.pdbx_description
1 polymer ?
#
loop_
_entity_poly.entity_id
_entity_poly.type
_entity_poly.pdbx_seq_one_letter_code
_entity_poly.pdbx_strand_id
1 'polypeptide(L)'
;MQTITRQTLLDKAVSLLNSGAVTCVLGWKKGEFDYDITPAIFRTAEDLEANFVWNDFCGANFSKYLVAKTDRLDGKMLVFLKPCDTYSFNQLLTEHRFDREKVYAVGIPCEGMADIAKIKAITGDGISSIACDEKISVTTLYADAPVVIDSKDVLLERCENCKSKKHVAYDELLCEEGETIDSNRFDEVARLEAMTPDERFAFWQNELSRCIRCNACRDACPACTCEKCVFDNPKSGVENKAPANSFEEKLFHIIRAYHVAGRCTDCGECSRVCPQNIPLHLLNRKFIKDINEFYGEYQAGEEVGSRAPLVNYTQDDIEPGDVFNRGGDNNA
;
A
#
# COMPACT_ATOMS: atom_id res chain seq x y z
N MET A 1 6.88 -10.46 -14.49
CA MET A 1 6.14 -10.11 -15.73
C MET A 1 4.65 -10.36 -15.51
N GLN A 2 3.80 -9.44 -15.96
CA GLN A 2 2.36 -9.54 -15.75
C GLN A 2 1.74 -10.52 -16.78
N THR A 3 0.77 -11.31 -16.34
CA THR A 3 0.10 -12.28 -17.20
C THR A 3 -1.01 -11.67 -18.06
N ILE A 4 -1.55 -10.51 -17.65
CA ILE A 4 -2.52 -9.75 -18.44
C ILE A 4 -1.79 -8.64 -19.23
N THR A 5 -2.21 -8.40 -20.47
CA THR A 5 -1.58 -7.39 -21.32
C THR A 5 -2.18 -6.00 -21.11
N ARG A 6 -1.37 -4.95 -21.42
CA ARG A 6 -1.88 -3.56 -21.48
C ARG A 6 -3.11 -3.46 -22.40
N GLN A 7 -3.08 -4.14 -23.56
CA GLN A 7 -4.17 -4.06 -24.55
C GLN A 7 -5.49 -4.61 -23.99
N THR A 8 -5.44 -5.73 -23.26
CA THR A 8 -6.66 -6.31 -22.64
C THR A 8 -7.30 -5.33 -21.65
N LEU A 9 -6.51 -4.67 -20.81
CA LEU A 9 -7.01 -3.67 -19.87
C LEU A 9 -7.54 -2.43 -20.57
N LEU A 10 -6.85 -1.99 -21.62
CA LEU A 10 -7.23 -0.83 -22.41
C LEU A 10 -8.59 -1.07 -23.13
N ASP A 11 -8.74 -2.20 -23.82
CA ASP A 11 -9.96 -2.58 -24.53
C ASP A 11 -11.15 -2.62 -23.56
N LYS A 12 -10.95 -3.19 -22.36
CA LYS A 12 -11.96 -3.22 -21.31
C LYS A 12 -12.36 -1.82 -20.86
N ALA A 13 -11.39 -0.95 -20.59
CA ALA A 13 -11.65 0.42 -20.14
C ALA A 13 -12.35 1.25 -21.21
N VAL A 14 -11.92 1.18 -22.46
CA VAL A 14 -12.52 1.87 -23.61
C VAL A 14 -13.96 1.40 -23.83
N SER A 15 -14.20 0.08 -23.76
CA SER A 15 -15.56 -0.47 -23.90
C SER A 15 -16.51 0.06 -22.81
N LEU A 16 -16.10 0.12 -21.55
CA LEU A 16 -16.92 0.60 -20.45
C LEU A 16 -17.16 2.13 -20.52
N LEU A 17 -16.17 2.91 -20.95
CA LEU A 17 -16.35 4.35 -21.21
C LEU A 17 -17.31 4.61 -22.34
N ASN A 18 -17.14 3.95 -23.49
CA ASN A 18 -17.97 4.16 -24.69
C ASN A 18 -19.42 3.71 -24.49
N SER A 19 -19.66 2.70 -23.65
CA SER A 19 -21.01 2.27 -23.29
C SER A 19 -21.70 3.20 -22.27
N GLY A 20 -20.97 4.14 -21.66
CA GLY A 20 -21.47 4.98 -20.58
C GLY A 20 -21.64 4.26 -19.24
N ALA A 21 -21.17 3.02 -19.11
CA ALA A 21 -21.21 2.27 -17.85
C ALA A 21 -20.34 2.93 -16.77
N VAL A 22 -19.28 3.61 -17.18
CA VAL A 22 -18.41 4.41 -16.32
C VAL A 22 -18.15 5.78 -16.94
N THR A 23 -17.88 6.78 -16.11
CA THR A 23 -17.62 8.17 -16.55
C THR A 23 -16.14 8.53 -16.55
N CYS A 24 -15.32 7.71 -15.90
CA CYS A 24 -13.87 7.84 -15.91
C CYS A 24 -13.20 6.54 -15.48
N VAL A 25 -11.89 6.46 -15.71
CA VAL A 25 -11.02 5.33 -15.37
C VAL A 25 -9.88 5.80 -14.49
N LEU A 26 -9.71 5.18 -13.34
CA LEU A 26 -8.48 5.30 -12.55
C LEU A 26 -7.49 4.26 -13.05
N GLY A 27 -6.41 4.70 -13.65
CA GLY A 27 -5.40 3.87 -14.27
C GLY A 27 -3.98 4.39 -13.98
N TRP A 28 -3.02 3.88 -14.71
CA TRP A 28 -1.61 4.24 -14.58
C TRP A 28 -1.16 5.04 -15.80
N LYS A 29 -0.36 6.06 -15.55
CA LYS A 29 0.28 6.91 -16.56
C LYS A 29 1.78 6.96 -16.33
N LYS A 30 2.56 6.93 -17.40
CA LYS A 30 4.00 7.11 -17.33
C LYS A 30 4.33 8.57 -17.01
N GLY A 31 5.29 8.78 -16.11
CA GLY A 31 5.94 10.05 -15.86
C GLY A 31 7.13 10.26 -16.78
N GLU A 32 8.24 10.76 -16.26
CA GLU A 32 9.44 11.07 -17.05
C GLU A 32 10.22 9.82 -17.45
N PHE A 33 10.35 8.87 -16.52
CA PHE A 33 11.09 7.62 -16.75
C PHE A 33 10.13 6.42 -16.93
N ASP A 34 10.62 5.35 -17.58
CA ASP A 34 9.84 4.13 -17.82
C ASP A 34 9.38 3.43 -16.51
N TYR A 35 10.10 3.64 -15.42
CA TYR A 35 9.77 3.15 -14.09
C TYR A 35 9.00 4.16 -13.22
N ASP A 36 8.81 5.39 -13.69
CA ASP A 36 8.03 6.44 -13.01
C ASP A 36 6.57 6.33 -13.44
N ILE A 37 5.82 5.45 -12.76
CA ILE A 37 4.42 5.19 -13.07
C ILE A 37 3.54 5.75 -11.96
N THR A 38 2.63 6.64 -12.33
CA THR A 38 1.75 7.35 -11.41
C THR A 38 0.28 7.06 -11.67
N PRO A 39 -0.58 7.11 -10.63
CA PRO A 39 -2.04 7.07 -10.81
C PRO A 39 -2.55 8.28 -11.60
N ALA A 40 -3.45 8.03 -12.54
CA ALA A 40 -4.10 9.05 -13.35
C ALA A 40 -5.58 8.75 -13.57
N ILE A 41 -6.38 9.78 -13.77
CA ILE A 41 -7.81 9.67 -14.13
C ILE A 41 -7.98 10.02 -15.60
N PHE A 42 -8.49 9.08 -16.36
CA PHE A 42 -8.82 9.21 -17.78
C PHE A 42 -10.32 9.38 -17.94
N ARG A 43 -10.72 10.30 -18.82
CA ARG A 43 -12.14 10.62 -19.07
C ARG A 43 -12.57 10.36 -20.49
N THR A 44 -11.65 10.12 -21.40
CA THR A 44 -11.90 9.82 -22.80
C THR A 44 -11.12 8.61 -23.26
N ALA A 45 -11.61 7.92 -24.31
CA ALA A 45 -10.94 6.80 -24.91
C ALA A 45 -9.60 7.20 -25.53
N GLU A 46 -9.54 8.38 -26.17
CA GLU A 46 -8.33 8.89 -26.80
C GLU A 46 -7.21 9.14 -25.79
N ASP A 47 -7.53 9.69 -24.61
CA ASP A 47 -6.54 9.92 -23.55
C ASP A 47 -6.04 8.60 -22.96
N LEU A 48 -6.95 7.62 -22.80
CA LEU A 48 -6.58 6.26 -22.39
C LEU A 48 -5.64 5.59 -23.39
N GLU A 49 -6.00 5.58 -24.68
CA GLU A 49 -5.18 4.96 -25.73
C GLU A 49 -3.79 5.55 -25.79
N ALA A 50 -3.69 6.89 -25.68
CA ALA A 50 -2.43 7.60 -25.74
C ALA A 50 -1.54 7.44 -24.51
N ASN A 51 -2.12 7.38 -23.30
CA ASN A 51 -1.36 7.58 -22.06
C ASN A 51 -1.45 6.45 -21.04
N PHE A 52 -2.41 5.50 -21.17
CA PHE A 52 -2.54 4.40 -20.23
C PHE A 52 -1.35 3.44 -20.33
N VAL A 53 -0.83 3.06 -19.18
CA VAL A 53 0.33 2.12 -19.06
C VAL A 53 -0.04 0.97 -18.15
N TRP A 54 0.46 -0.21 -18.46
CA TRP A 54 0.46 -1.38 -17.59
C TRP A 54 1.79 -2.12 -17.77
N ASN A 55 2.59 -2.16 -16.71
CA ASN A 55 3.89 -2.85 -16.66
C ASN A 55 4.27 -3.22 -15.23
N ASP A 56 5.46 -3.74 -15.03
CA ASP A 56 5.97 -4.22 -13.73
C ASP A 56 6.21 -3.10 -12.68
N PHE A 57 6.05 -1.83 -13.04
CA PHE A 57 6.14 -0.69 -12.12
C PHE A 57 4.78 -0.10 -11.71
N CYS A 58 3.66 -0.72 -12.09
CA CYS A 58 2.31 -0.28 -11.75
C CYS A 58 1.93 -0.59 -10.29
N GLY A 59 2.79 -0.20 -9.36
CA GLY A 59 2.76 -0.60 -7.95
C GLY A 59 1.71 0.08 -7.08
N ALA A 60 1.21 1.28 -7.44
CA ALA A 60 0.30 2.06 -6.59
C ALA A 60 -0.96 1.28 -6.18
N ASN A 61 -1.35 1.41 -4.89
CA ASN A 61 -2.62 0.89 -4.40
C ASN A 61 -3.76 1.86 -4.73
N PHE A 62 -4.60 1.49 -5.67
CA PHE A 62 -5.66 2.36 -6.18
C PHE A 62 -6.79 2.63 -5.20
N SER A 63 -7.02 1.76 -4.22
CA SER A 63 -8.10 1.94 -3.25
C SER A 63 -7.96 3.26 -2.48
N LYS A 64 -6.74 3.72 -2.21
CA LYS A 64 -6.47 5.02 -1.56
C LYS A 64 -7.09 6.21 -2.32
N TYR A 65 -7.05 6.16 -3.65
CA TYR A 65 -7.49 7.29 -4.50
C TYR A 65 -9.01 7.38 -4.62
N LEU A 66 -9.75 6.33 -4.29
CA LEU A 66 -11.21 6.32 -4.31
C LEU A 66 -11.79 7.32 -3.30
N VAL A 67 -11.20 7.40 -2.10
CA VAL A 67 -11.63 8.27 -1.01
C VAL A 67 -11.81 9.73 -1.45
N ALA A 68 -10.84 10.30 -2.17
CA ALA A 68 -10.87 11.71 -2.54
C ALA A 68 -11.55 11.98 -3.90
N LYS A 69 -11.80 10.94 -4.70
CA LYS A 69 -12.23 11.10 -6.09
C LYS A 69 -13.69 10.73 -6.33
N THR A 70 -14.25 9.85 -5.50
CA THR A 70 -15.64 9.41 -5.65
C THR A 70 -16.66 10.39 -5.10
N ASP A 71 -16.34 11.19 -4.10
CA ASP A 71 -17.28 12.11 -3.43
C ASP A 71 -17.94 13.12 -4.40
N ARG A 72 -17.19 13.57 -5.41
CA ARG A 72 -17.64 14.58 -6.38
C ARG A 72 -17.86 14.00 -7.78
N LEU A 73 -17.99 12.68 -7.87
CA LEU A 73 -18.15 12.01 -9.15
C LEU A 73 -19.63 11.89 -9.52
N ASP A 74 -19.98 12.32 -10.73
CA ASP A 74 -21.24 11.98 -11.36
C ASP A 74 -21.05 10.67 -12.15
N GLY A 75 -21.74 9.59 -11.74
CA GLY A 75 -21.60 8.26 -12.32
C GLY A 75 -20.56 7.39 -11.63
N LYS A 76 -20.06 6.38 -12.33
CA LYS A 76 -19.10 5.38 -11.79
C LYS A 76 -17.68 5.60 -12.31
N MET A 77 -16.70 5.29 -11.46
CA MET A 77 -15.28 5.21 -11.81
C MET A 77 -14.87 3.75 -12.00
N LEU A 78 -14.30 3.43 -13.15
CA LEU A 78 -13.59 2.14 -13.31
C LEU A 78 -12.29 2.17 -12.54
N VAL A 79 -12.01 1.12 -11.78
CA VAL A 79 -10.70 0.89 -11.14
C VAL A 79 -10.23 -0.54 -11.38
N PHE A 80 -8.97 -0.69 -11.77
CA PHE A 80 -8.30 -1.99 -11.82
C PHE A 80 -7.68 -2.31 -10.48
N LEU A 81 -8.04 -3.45 -9.89
CA LEU A 81 -7.57 -3.86 -8.57
C LEU A 81 -6.70 -5.12 -8.66
N LYS A 82 -5.46 -5.00 -8.22
CA LYS A 82 -4.60 -6.16 -7.92
C LYS A 82 -5.13 -6.89 -6.68
N PRO A 83 -4.81 -8.16 -6.45
CA PRO A 83 -5.25 -8.89 -5.25
C PRO A 83 -5.04 -8.10 -3.95
N CYS A 84 -3.84 -7.55 -3.72
CA CYS A 84 -3.54 -6.77 -2.51
C CYS A 84 -4.35 -5.47 -2.39
N ASP A 85 -4.79 -4.86 -3.50
CA ASP A 85 -5.60 -3.64 -3.51
C ASP A 85 -7.02 -3.93 -3.01
N THR A 86 -7.54 -5.14 -3.26
CA THR A 86 -8.92 -5.50 -2.89
C THR A 86 -9.14 -5.54 -1.37
N TYR A 87 -8.12 -5.93 -0.61
CA TYR A 87 -8.17 -5.84 0.87
C TYR A 87 -8.28 -4.40 1.34
N SER A 88 -7.52 -3.49 0.73
CA SER A 88 -7.61 -2.06 1.05
C SER A 88 -8.96 -1.46 0.62
N PHE A 89 -9.52 -1.96 -0.48
CA PHE A 89 -10.85 -1.59 -0.95
C PHE A 89 -11.92 -1.95 0.09
N ASN A 90 -11.96 -3.19 0.57
CA ASN A 90 -12.89 -3.63 1.60
C ASN A 90 -12.68 -2.91 2.94
N GLN A 91 -11.42 -2.67 3.33
CA GLN A 91 -11.14 -1.93 4.57
C GLN A 91 -11.71 -0.51 4.51
N LEU A 92 -11.56 0.17 3.38
CA LEU A 92 -12.12 1.52 3.19
C LEU A 92 -13.66 1.53 3.15
N LEU A 93 -14.28 0.48 2.63
CA LEU A 93 -15.74 0.29 2.70
C LEU A 93 -16.21 0.08 4.14
N THR A 94 -15.50 -0.76 4.90
CA THR A 94 -15.76 -0.96 6.34
C THR A 94 -15.68 0.36 7.12
N GLU A 95 -14.79 1.25 6.73
CA GLU A 95 -14.62 2.57 7.32
C GLU A 95 -15.52 3.66 6.71
N HIS A 96 -16.43 3.31 5.80
CA HIS A 96 -17.34 4.22 5.10
C HIS A 96 -16.62 5.40 4.43
N ARG A 97 -15.47 5.13 3.78
CA ARG A 97 -14.61 6.18 3.21
C ARG A 97 -14.91 6.51 1.76
N PHE A 98 -15.71 5.73 1.07
CA PHE A 98 -16.23 6.00 -0.27
C PHE A 98 -17.53 5.23 -0.51
N ASP A 99 -18.33 5.69 -1.50
CA ASP A 99 -19.56 5.04 -1.91
C ASP A 99 -19.27 3.90 -2.90
N ARG A 100 -19.62 2.66 -2.52
CA ARG A 100 -19.46 1.46 -3.36
C ARG A 100 -20.14 1.58 -4.72
N GLU A 101 -21.31 2.21 -4.75
CA GLU A 101 -22.12 2.35 -5.96
C GLU A 101 -21.45 3.25 -7.02
N LYS A 102 -20.50 4.07 -6.62
CA LYS A 102 -19.73 4.96 -7.51
C LYS A 102 -18.48 4.30 -8.11
N VAL A 103 -18.26 3.02 -7.86
CA VAL A 103 -17.07 2.31 -8.34
C VAL A 103 -17.47 1.09 -9.14
N TYR A 104 -16.81 0.87 -10.27
CA TYR A 104 -16.81 -0.37 -11.03
C TYR A 104 -15.42 -1.01 -10.88
N ALA A 105 -15.32 -2.04 -10.08
CA ALA A 105 -14.07 -2.67 -9.70
C ALA A 105 -13.78 -3.87 -10.61
N VAL A 106 -12.65 -3.86 -11.30
CA VAL A 106 -12.18 -4.96 -12.14
C VAL A 106 -10.93 -5.57 -11.50
N GLY A 107 -11.05 -6.81 -11.06
CA GLY A 107 -9.92 -7.58 -10.55
C GLY A 107 -8.99 -8.00 -11.68
N ILE A 108 -7.68 -7.82 -11.48
CA ILE A 108 -6.65 -8.17 -12.44
C ILE A 108 -5.56 -9.03 -11.80
N PRO A 109 -4.98 -9.99 -12.54
CA PRO A 109 -3.88 -10.80 -12.03
C PRO A 109 -2.65 -9.93 -11.74
N CYS A 110 -1.82 -10.37 -10.79
CA CYS A 110 -0.59 -9.66 -10.45
C CYS A 110 0.51 -10.66 -10.08
N GLU A 111 1.60 -10.64 -10.83
CA GLU A 111 2.78 -11.48 -10.58
C GLU A 111 3.81 -10.84 -9.65
N GLY A 112 3.52 -9.65 -9.19
CA GLY A 112 4.41 -8.82 -8.39
C GLY A 112 4.81 -7.55 -9.14
N MET A 113 5.48 -6.64 -8.43
CA MET A 113 5.96 -5.36 -8.97
C MET A 113 7.45 -5.25 -8.76
N ALA A 114 8.15 -4.64 -9.74
CA ALA A 114 9.58 -4.47 -9.72
C ALA A 114 10.02 -3.34 -8.77
N ASP A 115 11.18 -3.55 -8.15
CA ASP A 115 11.85 -2.59 -7.29
C ASP A 115 13.00 -1.93 -8.05
N ILE A 116 12.83 -0.65 -8.37
CA ILE A 116 13.86 0.12 -9.08
C ILE A 116 15.18 0.22 -8.28
N ALA A 117 15.13 0.16 -6.95
CA ALA A 117 16.35 0.19 -6.14
C ALA A 117 17.18 -1.10 -6.32
N LYS A 118 16.53 -2.27 -6.40
CA LYS A 118 17.19 -3.54 -6.71
C LYS A 118 17.75 -3.55 -8.13
N ILE A 119 17.00 -3.02 -9.10
CA ILE A 119 17.48 -2.88 -10.48
C ILE A 119 18.73 -2.01 -10.52
N LYS A 120 18.72 -0.83 -9.89
CA LYS A 120 19.88 0.07 -9.81
C LYS A 120 21.07 -0.57 -9.11
N ALA A 121 20.87 -1.40 -8.12
CA ALA A 121 21.94 -2.14 -7.47
C ALA A 121 22.67 -3.12 -8.40
N ILE A 122 21.98 -3.63 -9.44
CA ILE A 122 22.54 -4.54 -10.46
C ILE A 122 23.16 -3.74 -11.61
N THR A 123 22.44 -2.72 -12.12
CA THR A 123 22.80 -2.02 -13.37
C THR A 123 23.63 -0.75 -13.15
N GLY A 124 23.68 -0.23 -11.93
CA GLY A 124 24.19 1.09 -11.62
C GLY A 124 23.17 2.20 -11.97
N ASP A 125 23.64 3.44 -11.83
CA ASP A 125 22.89 4.64 -12.18
C ASP A 125 22.90 4.93 -13.69
N GLY A 126 22.13 5.95 -14.11
CA GLY A 126 22.09 6.39 -15.51
C GLY A 126 21.19 5.53 -16.39
N ILE A 127 20.13 4.95 -15.82
CA ILE A 127 19.12 4.21 -16.58
C ILE A 127 18.45 5.16 -17.57
N SER A 128 18.56 4.84 -18.88
CA SER A 128 17.96 5.59 -19.98
C SER A 128 16.63 5.00 -20.44
N SER A 129 16.48 3.67 -20.39
CA SER A 129 15.22 3.00 -20.71
C SER A 129 15.10 1.65 -20.02
N ILE A 130 13.84 1.23 -19.77
CA ILE A 130 13.49 -0.10 -19.26
C ILE A 130 12.35 -0.66 -20.11
N ALA A 131 12.56 -1.86 -20.65
CA ALA A 131 11.51 -2.65 -21.29
C ALA A 131 11.12 -3.84 -20.39
N CYS A 132 9.81 -4.05 -20.22
CA CYS A 132 9.22 -5.10 -19.38
C CYS A 132 8.45 -6.09 -20.27
N ASP A 133 9.18 -7.00 -20.91
CA ASP A 133 8.61 -8.08 -21.73
C ASP A 133 8.64 -9.41 -20.94
N GLU A 134 9.23 -10.46 -21.46
CA GLU A 134 9.46 -11.72 -20.72
C GLU A 134 10.46 -11.54 -19.56
N LYS A 135 11.41 -10.64 -19.74
CA LYS A 135 12.38 -10.20 -18.74
C LYS A 135 12.46 -8.69 -18.73
N ILE A 136 13.03 -8.15 -17.68
CA ILE A 136 13.32 -6.73 -17.57
C ILE A 136 14.64 -6.45 -18.30
N SER A 137 14.58 -5.67 -19.36
CA SER A 137 15.76 -5.23 -20.13
C SER A 137 16.06 -3.77 -19.82
N VAL A 138 17.24 -3.50 -19.24
CA VAL A 138 17.64 -2.18 -18.77
C VAL A 138 18.78 -1.65 -19.60
N THR A 139 18.58 -0.50 -20.23
CA THR A 139 19.63 0.25 -20.94
C THR A 139 20.13 1.38 -20.04
N THR A 140 21.43 1.52 -19.91
CA THR A 140 22.05 2.62 -19.17
C THR A 140 22.90 3.49 -20.11
N LEU A 141 23.17 4.72 -19.69
CA LEU A 141 24.01 5.66 -20.45
C LEU A 141 25.50 5.22 -20.54
N TYR A 142 25.89 4.26 -19.71
CA TYR A 142 27.30 3.90 -19.52
C TYR A 142 27.64 2.48 -19.96
N ALA A 143 26.65 1.70 -20.42
CA ALA A 143 26.86 0.33 -20.89
C ALA A 143 26.56 0.20 -22.38
N ASP A 144 27.42 -0.57 -23.08
CA ASP A 144 27.31 -0.80 -24.53
C ASP A 144 26.14 -1.73 -24.90
N ALA A 145 25.63 -2.49 -23.94
CA ALA A 145 24.53 -3.44 -24.16
C ALA A 145 23.53 -3.42 -23.00
N PRO A 146 22.24 -3.70 -23.26
CA PRO A 146 21.24 -3.81 -22.21
C PRO A 146 21.55 -4.95 -21.22
N VAL A 147 21.28 -4.71 -19.94
CA VAL A 147 21.33 -5.72 -18.88
C VAL A 147 19.95 -6.37 -18.79
N VAL A 148 19.92 -7.70 -18.92
CA VAL A 148 18.66 -8.47 -18.85
C VAL A 148 18.54 -9.14 -17.47
N ILE A 149 17.44 -8.85 -16.77
CA ILE A 149 17.20 -9.26 -15.39
C ILE A 149 15.90 -10.07 -15.36
N ASP A 150 15.86 -11.17 -14.60
CA ASP A 150 14.60 -11.84 -14.33
C ASP A 150 13.77 -10.99 -13.36
N SER A 151 12.49 -10.79 -13.66
CA SER A 151 11.61 -9.97 -12.84
C SER A 151 11.49 -10.48 -11.39
N LYS A 152 11.64 -11.78 -11.17
CA LYS A 152 11.60 -12.41 -9.85
C LYS A 152 12.75 -12.00 -8.95
N ASP A 153 13.91 -11.66 -9.53
CA ASP A 153 15.11 -11.28 -8.77
C ASP A 153 15.04 -9.83 -8.25
N VAL A 154 14.12 -9.04 -8.78
CA VAL A 154 13.99 -7.61 -8.48
C VAL A 154 12.57 -7.20 -8.03
N LEU A 155 11.82 -8.13 -7.46
CA LEU A 155 10.51 -7.81 -6.89
C LEU A 155 10.62 -6.88 -5.67
N LEU A 156 9.60 -6.07 -5.47
CA LEU A 156 9.39 -5.39 -4.18
C LEU A 156 9.27 -6.44 -3.06
N GLU A 157 9.86 -6.18 -1.91
CA GLU A 157 9.83 -7.13 -0.77
C GLU A 157 8.41 -7.60 -0.43
N ARG A 158 7.44 -6.67 -0.45
CA ARG A 158 6.02 -7.01 -0.25
C ARG A 158 5.46 -8.00 -1.29
N CYS A 159 6.07 -8.07 -2.46
CA CYS A 159 5.65 -8.96 -3.55
C CYS A 159 6.37 -10.31 -3.48
N GLU A 160 7.62 -10.36 -2.99
CA GLU A 160 8.32 -11.61 -2.66
C GLU A 160 7.58 -12.38 -1.57
N ASN A 161 7.09 -11.66 -0.55
CA ASN A 161 6.34 -12.21 0.58
C ASN A 161 4.83 -11.91 0.45
N CYS A 162 4.29 -12.06 -0.76
CA CYS A 162 2.88 -11.76 -1.03
C CYS A 162 1.96 -12.71 -0.26
N LYS A 163 1.02 -12.13 0.48
CA LYS A 163 0.07 -12.88 1.33
C LYS A 163 -1.00 -13.65 0.55
N SER A 164 -1.33 -13.17 -0.66
CA SER A 164 -2.45 -13.75 -1.42
C SER A 164 -2.45 -13.28 -2.87
N LYS A 165 -2.83 -14.17 -3.75
CA LYS A 165 -3.25 -13.87 -5.13
C LYS A 165 -4.78 -13.83 -5.28
N LYS A 166 -5.52 -14.10 -4.20
CA LYS A 166 -6.98 -14.07 -4.16
C LYS A 166 -7.51 -12.63 -4.11
N HIS A 167 -8.52 -12.36 -4.93
CA HIS A 167 -9.29 -11.12 -4.86
C HIS A 167 -10.44 -11.28 -3.88
N VAL A 168 -10.65 -10.30 -3.00
CA VAL A 168 -11.75 -10.28 -2.01
C VAL A 168 -12.84 -9.28 -2.36
N ALA A 169 -12.66 -8.48 -3.42
CA ALA A 169 -13.65 -7.50 -3.91
C ALA A 169 -13.47 -7.23 -5.40
N TYR A 170 -14.54 -7.34 -6.17
CA TYR A 170 -14.61 -6.99 -7.59
C TYR A 170 -16.07 -7.00 -8.08
N ASP A 171 -16.35 -6.35 -9.20
CA ASP A 171 -17.58 -6.52 -9.99
C ASP A 171 -17.31 -7.52 -11.13
N GLU A 172 -16.08 -7.54 -11.64
CA GLU A 172 -15.63 -8.43 -12.71
C GLU A 172 -14.20 -8.86 -12.46
N LEU A 173 -13.85 -10.09 -12.82
CA LEU A 173 -12.51 -10.64 -12.69
C LEU A 173 -11.95 -10.99 -14.08
N LEU A 174 -10.78 -10.44 -14.42
CA LEU A 174 -10.10 -10.72 -15.71
C LEU A 174 -9.00 -11.80 -15.59
N CYS A 175 -9.15 -12.70 -14.65
CA CYS A 175 -8.25 -13.86 -14.47
C CYS A 175 -9.02 -14.99 -13.80
N GLU A 176 -8.39 -16.15 -13.68
CA GLU A 176 -8.87 -17.18 -12.76
C GLU A 176 -8.72 -16.71 -11.31
N GLU A 177 -9.58 -17.20 -10.43
CA GLU A 177 -9.50 -16.84 -9.01
C GLU A 177 -8.20 -17.37 -8.41
N GLY A 178 -7.41 -16.46 -7.84
CA GLY A 178 -6.16 -16.82 -7.20
C GLY A 178 -6.36 -17.38 -5.78
N GLU A 179 -5.32 -17.95 -5.23
CA GLU A 179 -5.32 -18.58 -3.90
C GLU A 179 -4.57 -17.72 -2.87
N THR A 180 -4.87 -17.95 -1.60
CA THR A 180 -4.05 -17.45 -0.50
C THR A 180 -2.73 -18.20 -0.48
N ILE A 181 -1.64 -17.48 -0.30
CA ILE A 181 -0.28 -18.03 -0.30
C ILE A 181 0.17 -18.17 1.17
N ASP A 182 0.68 -19.35 1.52
CA ASP A 182 1.46 -19.48 2.74
C ASP A 182 2.82 -18.79 2.53
N SER A 183 2.90 -17.56 2.99
CA SER A 183 4.06 -16.69 2.74
C SER A 183 4.85 -16.46 4.02
N ASN A 184 6.17 -16.35 3.87
CA ASN A 184 7.10 -16.02 4.94
C ASN A 184 7.07 -14.52 5.31
N ARG A 185 5.90 -13.88 5.20
CA ARG A 185 5.76 -12.42 5.37
C ARG A 185 6.20 -11.91 6.75
N PHE A 186 6.26 -12.78 7.75
CA PHE A 186 6.65 -12.42 9.12
C PHE A 186 8.12 -12.70 9.44
N ASP A 187 8.89 -13.32 8.54
CA ASP A 187 10.29 -13.71 8.82
C ASP A 187 11.16 -12.51 9.18
N GLU A 188 11.07 -11.41 8.45
CA GLU A 188 11.82 -10.20 8.77
C GLU A 188 11.40 -9.57 10.11
N VAL A 189 10.12 -9.65 10.47
CA VAL A 189 9.63 -9.23 11.79
C VAL A 189 10.21 -10.14 12.86
N ALA A 190 10.18 -11.46 12.65
CA ALA A 190 10.74 -12.43 13.59
C ALA A 190 12.26 -12.23 13.77
N ARG A 191 12.98 -11.91 12.68
CA ARG A 191 14.41 -11.55 12.76
C ARG A 191 14.64 -10.32 13.64
N LEU A 192 13.82 -9.29 13.51
CA LEU A 192 13.89 -8.09 14.36
C LEU A 192 13.54 -8.40 15.83
N GLU A 193 12.57 -9.28 16.06
CA GLU A 193 12.20 -9.73 17.42
C GLU A 193 13.29 -10.51 18.13
N ALA A 194 14.06 -11.29 17.36
CA ALA A 194 15.19 -12.05 17.89
C ALA A 194 16.40 -11.19 18.31
N MET A 195 16.44 -9.91 17.88
CA MET A 195 17.46 -8.95 18.33
C MET A 195 17.25 -8.59 19.81
N THR A 196 18.34 -8.27 20.50
CA THR A 196 18.23 -7.63 21.83
C THR A 196 17.48 -6.27 21.72
N PRO A 197 16.89 -5.76 22.80
CA PRO A 197 16.25 -4.45 22.79
C PRO A 197 17.15 -3.33 22.27
N ASP A 198 18.43 -3.33 22.63
CA ASP A 198 19.39 -2.32 22.22
C ASP A 198 19.74 -2.41 20.73
N GLU A 199 19.92 -3.61 20.19
CA GLU A 199 20.17 -3.84 18.77
C GLU A 199 18.95 -3.42 17.92
N ARG A 200 17.75 -3.81 18.35
CA ARG A 200 16.52 -3.43 17.68
C ARG A 200 16.27 -1.92 17.73
N PHE A 201 16.58 -1.28 18.86
CA PHE A 201 16.51 0.17 18.98
C PHE A 201 17.52 0.85 18.04
N ALA A 202 18.76 0.37 18.00
CA ALA A 202 19.80 0.90 17.11
C ALA A 202 19.41 0.72 15.62
N PHE A 203 18.84 -0.44 15.24
CA PHE A 203 18.32 -0.68 13.90
C PHE A 203 17.29 0.40 13.51
N TRP A 204 16.25 0.59 14.32
CA TRP A 204 15.20 1.57 14.01
C TRP A 204 15.71 3.01 14.07
N GLN A 205 16.65 3.30 14.95
CA GLN A 205 17.30 4.62 14.99
C GLN A 205 18.04 4.91 13.69
N ASN A 206 18.80 3.95 13.19
CA ASN A 206 19.52 4.08 11.92
C ASN A 206 18.57 4.22 10.73
N GLU A 207 17.55 3.35 10.64
CA GLU A 207 16.58 3.42 9.54
C GLU A 207 15.80 4.73 9.54
N LEU A 208 15.25 5.14 10.67
CA LEU A 208 14.39 6.31 10.76
C LEU A 208 15.16 7.65 10.70
N SER A 209 16.46 7.65 11.00
CA SER A 209 17.31 8.86 10.87
C SER A 209 17.41 9.36 9.43
N ARG A 210 17.16 8.51 8.44
CA ARG A 210 17.12 8.90 7.02
C ARG A 210 15.84 9.62 6.61
N CYS A 211 14.85 9.67 7.50
CA CYS A 211 13.54 10.25 7.18
C CYS A 211 13.62 11.77 6.93
N ILE A 212 13.18 12.20 5.77
CA ILE A 212 13.11 13.63 5.37
C ILE A 212 11.74 14.27 5.62
N ARG A 213 10.82 13.56 6.30
CA ARG A 213 9.47 14.03 6.64
C ARG A 213 8.63 14.50 5.44
N CYS A 214 8.80 13.84 4.29
CA CYS A 214 8.05 14.15 3.06
C CYS A 214 6.57 13.73 3.12
N ASN A 215 6.16 12.94 4.11
CA ASN A 215 4.81 12.38 4.32
C ASN A 215 4.30 11.42 3.22
N ALA A 216 5.09 11.08 2.20
CA ALA A 216 4.67 10.17 1.13
C ALA A 216 4.09 8.85 1.66
N CYS A 217 4.71 8.27 2.70
CA CYS A 217 4.24 7.03 3.35
C CYS A 217 2.85 7.17 4.02
N ARG A 218 2.50 8.36 4.49
CA ARG A 218 1.17 8.68 5.03
C ARG A 218 0.17 8.87 3.89
N ASP A 219 0.56 9.64 2.91
CA ASP A 219 -0.35 10.08 1.85
C ASP A 219 -0.70 8.93 0.89
N ALA A 220 0.19 7.95 0.70
CA ALA A 220 -0.09 6.75 -0.09
C ALA A 220 -0.83 5.65 0.70
N CYS A 221 -0.86 5.71 2.03
CA CYS A 221 -1.44 4.63 2.84
C CYS A 221 -2.97 4.62 2.77
N PRO A 222 -3.62 3.50 2.37
CA PRO A 222 -5.07 3.39 2.38
C PRO A 222 -5.71 3.59 3.75
N ALA A 223 -5.05 3.16 4.82
CA ALA A 223 -5.56 3.32 6.18
C ALA A 223 -5.35 4.75 6.78
N CYS A 224 -4.61 5.64 6.09
CA CYS A 224 -4.45 7.03 6.52
C CYS A 224 -5.48 7.93 5.81
N THR A 225 -6.70 7.97 6.32
CA THR A 225 -7.84 8.66 5.70
C THR A 225 -8.42 9.80 6.55
N CYS A 226 -7.71 10.24 7.60
CA CYS A 226 -8.14 11.37 8.43
C CYS A 226 -8.24 12.64 7.57
N GLU A 227 -9.33 13.40 7.72
CA GLU A 227 -9.51 14.72 7.07
C GLU A 227 -8.39 15.67 7.48
N LYS A 228 -8.01 15.62 8.76
CA LYS A 228 -6.87 16.35 9.31
C LYS A 228 -6.05 15.43 10.19
N CYS A 229 -4.80 15.23 9.80
CA CYS A 229 -3.86 14.43 10.57
C CYS A 229 -3.53 15.09 11.91
N VAL A 230 -3.36 14.31 12.96
CA VAL A 230 -2.92 14.80 14.27
C VAL A 230 -1.61 15.58 14.19
N PHE A 231 -0.71 15.17 13.31
CA PHE A 231 0.57 15.86 13.06
C PHE A 231 0.45 17.15 12.24
N ASP A 232 -0.69 17.41 11.60
CA ASP A 232 -0.97 18.63 10.84
C ASP A 232 -1.95 19.56 11.59
N ASN A 233 -2.36 19.20 12.81
CA ASN A 233 -3.31 19.96 13.58
C ASN A 233 -2.60 20.72 14.73
N PRO A 234 -2.44 22.07 14.63
CA PRO A 234 -1.77 22.84 15.68
C PRO A 234 -2.45 22.75 17.06
N LYS A 235 -3.73 22.38 17.10
CA LYS A 235 -4.49 22.23 18.35
C LYS A 235 -4.30 20.88 19.04
N SER A 236 -3.63 19.92 18.38
CA SER A 236 -3.41 18.57 18.94
C SER A 236 -2.33 18.55 20.03
N GLY A 237 -1.47 19.56 20.11
CA GLY A 237 -0.29 19.57 20.98
C GLY A 237 0.85 18.67 20.51
N VAL A 238 0.72 18.02 19.35
CA VAL A 238 1.77 17.23 18.69
C VAL A 238 2.51 18.13 17.71
N GLU A 239 3.84 17.98 17.64
CA GLU A 239 4.68 18.78 16.75
C GLU A 239 4.32 18.51 15.28
N ASN A 240 4.02 19.57 14.52
CA ASN A 240 3.57 19.47 13.15
C ASN A 240 4.71 19.19 12.16
N LYS A 241 5.83 19.89 12.36
CA LYS A 241 7.06 19.70 11.61
C LYS A 241 8.16 19.49 12.61
N ALA A 242 8.28 18.28 13.05
CA ALA A 242 9.35 17.92 13.94
C ALA A 242 10.69 18.28 13.31
N PRO A 243 11.64 18.83 14.08
CA PRO A 243 13.01 18.93 13.65
C PRO A 243 13.52 17.53 13.29
N ALA A 244 14.41 17.44 12.31
CA ALA A 244 15.03 16.17 11.90
C ALA A 244 15.96 15.69 13.03
N ASN A 245 15.37 15.13 14.08
CA ASN A 245 16.08 14.50 15.18
C ASN A 245 15.48 13.11 15.47
N SER A 246 16.28 12.26 16.05
CA SER A 246 15.97 10.83 16.20
C SER A 246 14.74 10.55 17.07
N PHE A 247 14.39 11.42 17.99
CA PHE A 247 13.20 11.27 18.83
C PHE A 247 11.92 11.54 18.03
N GLU A 248 11.85 12.67 17.35
CA GLU A 248 10.68 13.13 16.60
C GLU A 248 10.36 12.20 15.41
N GLU A 249 11.39 11.73 14.73
CA GLU A 249 11.23 10.79 13.61
C GLU A 249 10.65 9.47 14.09
N LYS A 250 11.15 8.93 15.21
CA LYS A 250 10.61 7.71 15.83
C LYS A 250 9.18 7.92 16.31
N LEU A 251 8.90 9.01 16.99
CA LEU A 251 7.56 9.34 17.48
C LEU A 251 6.54 9.38 16.34
N PHE A 252 6.86 10.06 15.23
CA PHE A 252 5.99 10.11 14.06
C PHE A 252 5.68 8.73 13.50
N HIS A 253 6.70 7.91 13.27
CA HIS A 253 6.52 6.61 12.63
C HIS A 253 5.85 5.59 13.56
N ILE A 254 6.17 5.61 14.85
CA ILE A 254 5.56 4.74 15.86
C ILE A 254 4.07 5.09 16.02
N ILE A 255 3.73 6.36 16.24
CA ILE A 255 2.33 6.79 16.37
C ILE A 255 1.55 6.45 15.10
N ARG A 256 2.15 6.67 13.92
CA ARG A 256 1.50 6.31 12.66
C ARG A 256 1.23 4.80 12.57
N ALA A 257 2.15 3.95 13.01
CA ALA A 257 1.96 2.50 13.03
C ALA A 257 0.84 2.09 14.00
N TYR A 258 0.75 2.71 15.18
CA TYR A 258 -0.37 2.52 16.10
C TYR A 258 -1.72 2.92 15.49
N HIS A 259 -1.78 4.05 14.79
CA HIS A 259 -3.04 4.52 14.18
C HIS A 259 -3.58 3.58 13.09
N VAL A 260 -2.73 2.77 12.48
CA VAL A 260 -3.15 1.80 11.46
C VAL A 260 -3.16 0.36 11.97
N ALA A 261 -2.85 0.12 13.26
CA ALA A 261 -2.91 -1.20 13.86
C ALA A 261 -4.34 -1.78 13.74
N GLY A 262 -4.45 -3.04 13.33
CA GLY A 262 -5.74 -3.70 13.05
C GLY A 262 -6.46 -3.23 11.78
N ARG A 263 -5.97 -2.18 11.12
CA ARG A 263 -6.53 -1.62 9.86
C ARG A 263 -5.57 -1.75 8.69
N CYS A 264 -4.32 -2.05 8.97
CA CYS A 264 -3.28 -2.23 7.96
C CYS A 264 -3.52 -3.52 7.17
N THR A 265 -3.69 -3.39 5.86
CA THR A 265 -3.92 -4.50 4.94
C THR A 265 -2.63 -5.14 4.41
N ASP A 266 -1.48 -4.77 4.96
CA ASP A 266 -0.16 -5.24 4.53
C ASP A 266 0.15 -4.99 3.04
N CYS A 267 -0.31 -3.87 2.52
CA CYS A 267 -0.08 -3.51 1.11
C CYS A 267 1.34 -3.00 0.80
N GLY A 268 2.16 -2.67 1.80
CA GLY A 268 3.55 -2.23 1.66
C GLY A 268 3.77 -0.87 0.96
N GLU A 269 2.71 -0.11 0.66
CA GLU A 269 2.84 1.19 -0.04
C GLU A 269 3.73 2.18 0.71
N CYS A 270 3.69 2.15 2.04
CA CYS A 270 4.49 3.06 2.86
C CYS A 270 6.01 2.93 2.63
N SER A 271 6.50 1.73 2.36
CA SER A 271 7.91 1.50 2.00
C SER A 271 8.18 1.78 0.53
N ARG A 272 7.29 1.34 -0.37
CA ARG A 272 7.45 1.57 -1.81
C ARG A 272 7.63 3.04 -2.17
N VAL A 273 6.84 3.94 -1.55
CA VAL A 273 6.90 5.37 -1.86
C VAL A 273 7.96 6.13 -1.07
N CYS A 274 8.70 5.46 -0.18
CA CYS A 274 9.71 6.12 0.64
C CYS A 274 10.95 6.44 -0.19
N PRO A 275 11.29 7.72 -0.44
CA PRO A 275 12.47 8.08 -1.22
C PRO A 275 13.79 7.75 -0.51
N GLN A 276 13.71 7.41 0.79
CA GLN A 276 14.87 7.00 1.60
C GLN A 276 14.92 5.48 1.82
N ASN A 277 14.07 4.70 1.14
CA ASN A 277 14.01 3.25 1.23
C ASN A 277 13.92 2.72 2.68
N ILE A 278 13.15 3.42 3.55
CA ILE A 278 12.93 2.98 4.93
C ILE A 278 11.91 1.85 4.93
N PRO A 279 12.17 0.69 5.57
CA PRO A 279 11.27 -0.45 5.58
C PRO A 279 10.09 -0.27 6.55
N LEU A 280 9.29 0.80 6.34
CA LEU A 280 8.18 1.20 7.23
C LEU A 280 7.08 0.15 7.36
N HIS A 281 6.93 -0.71 6.36
CA HIS A 281 5.96 -1.81 6.40
C HIS A 281 6.25 -2.78 7.54
N LEU A 282 7.52 -2.96 7.95
CA LEU A 282 7.89 -3.85 9.06
C LEU A 282 7.32 -3.38 10.41
N LEU A 283 7.22 -2.06 10.65
CA LEU A 283 6.53 -1.52 11.83
C LEU A 283 5.06 -1.93 11.85
N ASN A 284 4.38 -1.79 10.71
CA ASN A 284 2.97 -2.15 10.62
C ASN A 284 2.76 -3.68 10.66
N ARG A 285 3.66 -4.43 10.00
CA ARG A 285 3.61 -5.90 9.94
C ARG A 285 3.84 -6.53 11.31
N LYS A 286 4.62 -5.87 12.19
CA LYS A 286 4.74 -6.28 13.59
C LYS A 286 3.37 -6.30 14.29
N PHE A 287 2.54 -5.25 14.12
CA PHE A 287 1.18 -5.24 14.67
C PHE A 287 0.29 -6.32 14.06
N ILE A 288 0.41 -6.59 12.76
CA ILE A 288 -0.34 -7.67 12.12
C ILE A 288 0.03 -9.01 12.72
N LYS A 289 1.32 -9.27 12.92
CA LYS A 289 1.83 -10.49 13.55
C LYS A 289 1.29 -10.63 14.97
N ASP A 290 1.41 -9.60 15.81
CA ASP A 290 0.92 -9.62 17.19
C ASP A 290 -0.58 -9.84 17.29
N ILE A 291 -1.36 -9.23 16.39
CA ILE A 291 -2.81 -9.43 16.35
C ILE A 291 -3.12 -10.90 16.05
N ASN A 292 -2.44 -11.51 15.09
CA ASN A 292 -2.65 -12.92 14.77
C ASN A 292 -2.20 -13.85 15.90
N GLU A 293 -1.14 -13.53 16.63
CA GLU A 293 -0.66 -14.32 17.76
C GLU A 293 -1.57 -14.22 19.01
N PHE A 294 -2.05 -13.01 19.34
CA PHE A 294 -2.77 -12.76 20.57
C PHE A 294 -4.30 -12.92 20.46
N TYR A 295 -4.84 -12.71 19.27
CA TYR A 295 -6.31 -12.67 19.06
C TYR A 295 -6.80 -13.69 18.03
N GLY A 296 -5.91 -14.48 17.43
CA GLY A 296 -6.23 -15.42 16.37
C GLY A 296 -6.10 -14.82 14.96
N GLU A 297 -6.34 -15.66 13.96
CA GLU A 297 -6.18 -15.28 12.56
C GLU A 297 -7.08 -14.08 12.20
N TYR A 298 -6.45 -13.04 11.70
CA TYR A 298 -7.12 -11.81 11.27
C TYR A 298 -6.41 -11.16 10.11
N GLN A 299 -7.16 -10.76 9.10
CA GLN A 299 -6.68 -9.98 7.96
C GLN A 299 -7.60 -8.79 7.72
N ALA A 300 -7.07 -7.57 7.91
CA ALA A 300 -7.82 -6.35 7.63
C ALA A 300 -8.30 -6.30 6.17
N GLY A 301 -9.59 -6.01 5.98
CA GLY A 301 -10.20 -5.90 4.66
C GLY A 301 -10.49 -7.23 3.96
N GLU A 302 -10.39 -8.37 4.62
CA GLU A 302 -10.81 -9.65 4.03
C GLU A 302 -12.32 -9.66 3.80
N GLU A 303 -13.08 -9.21 4.78
CA GLU A 303 -14.52 -9.05 4.71
C GLU A 303 -14.95 -7.63 5.06
N VAL A 304 -15.94 -7.09 4.33
CA VAL A 304 -16.53 -5.78 4.63
C VAL A 304 -17.31 -5.87 5.94
N GLY A 305 -17.07 -4.91 6.83
CA GLY A 305 -17.74 -4.82 8.13
C GLY A 305 -17.07 -5.63 9.24
N SER A 306 -16.02 -6.42 8.94
CA SER A 306 -15.23 -7.08 9.99
C SER A 306 -14.56 -6.05 10.89
N ARG A 307 -14.62 -6.29 12.22
CA ARG A 307 -14.01 -5.39 13.21
C ARG A 307 -12.64 -5.93 13.61
N ALA A 308 -11.66 -5.03 13.62
CA ALA A 308 -10.33 -5.38 14.10
C ALA A 308 -10.40 -5.78 15.60
N PRO A 309 -9.65 -6.80 16.02
CA PRO A 309 -9.65 -7.22 17.44
C PRO A 309 -9.33 -6.10 18.43
N LEU A 310 -8.46 -5.14 18.04
CA LEU A 310 -8.09 -4.00 18.88
C LEU A 310 -9.20 -2.95 19.06
N VAL A 311 -10.27 -3.00 18.27
CA VAL A 311 -11.43 -2.10 18.38
C VAL A 311 -12.71 -2.87 18.64
N ASN A 312 -12.61 -4.15 18.94
CA ASN A 312 -13.71 -5.03 19.24
C ASN A 312 -13.89 -5.10 20.77
N TYR A 313 -14.85 -4.37 21.28
CA TYR A 313 -15.18 -4.35 22.71
C TYR A 313 -16.58 -4.94 22.95
N THR A 314 -16.79 -5.43 24.15
CA THR A 314 -18.09 -5.93 24.63
C THR A 314 -18.60 -5.05 25.78
N GLN A 315 -19.87 -5.22 26.15
CA GLN A 315 -20.45 -4.48 27.29
C GLN A 315 -19.82 -4.88 28.63
N ASP A 316 -19.19 -6.04 28.70
CA ASP A 316 -18.53 -6.56 29.90
C ASP A 316 -17.06 -6.08 30.01
N ASP A 317 -16.53 -5.39 29.00
CA ASP A 317 -15.20 -4.81 29.05
C ASP A 317 -15.14 -3.70 30.09
N ILE A 318 -14.02 -3.66 30.80
CA ILE A 318 -13.81 -2.63 31.84
C ILE A 318 -13.56 -1.28 31.17
N GLU A 319 -14.40 -0.29 31.52
CA GLU A 319 -14.19 1.08 31.05
C GLU A 319 -12.85 1.66 31.54
N PRO A 320 -12.09 2.38 30.69
CA PRO A 320 -10.81 2.96 31.08
C PRO A 320 -10.86 3.82 32.36
N GLY A 321 -11.96 4.53 32.59
CA GLY A 321 -12.19 5.31 33.80
C GLY A 321 -12.21 4.47 35.07
N ASP A 322 -12.73 3.25 35.02
CA ASP A 322 -12.81 2.34 36.18
C ASP A 322 -11.41 1.80 36.52
N VAL A 323 -10.52 1.64 35.54
CA VAL A 323 -9.13 1.22 35.80
C VAL A 323 -8.38 2.29 36.55
N PHE A 324 -8.57 3.56 36.22
CA PHE A 324 -7.94 4.69 36.94
C PHE A 324 -8.49 4.81 38.38
N ASN A 325 -9.79 4.62 38.57
CA ASN A 325 -10.40 4.71 39.88
C ASN A 325 -9.99 3.58 40.82
N ARG A 326 -9.73 2.37 40.29
CA ARG A 326 -9.22 1.25 41.08
C ARG A 326 -7.79 1.44 41.61
N GLY A 327 -6.99 2.26 40.95
CA GLY A 327 -5.62 2.59 41.41
C GLY A 327 -5.56 3.67 42.49
N GLY A 328 -6.67 4.37 42.75
CA GLY A 328 -6.74 5.43 43.74
C GLY A 328 -7.13 4.99 45.16
N ASP A 329 -7.77 3.83 45.28
CA ASP A 329 -8.35 3.39 46.59
C ASP A 329 -7.41 2.51 47.44
N ASN A 330 -6.19 2.26 47.03
CA ASN A 330 -5.25 1.43 47.78
C ASN A 330 -4.25 2.21 48.69
N ASN A 331 -4.47 3.51 48.90
CA ASN A 331 -3.69 4.33 49.84
C ASN A 331 -4.60 5.26 50.68
N ALA A 332 -5.53 4.66 51.42
CA ALA A 332 -6.18 5.32 52.56
C ALA A 332 -6.00 4.45 53.80
#